data_9c9c1be1bf23bb5a37237911a3f3528a
#
_entry.id   9c9c1be1bf23bb5a37237911a3f3528a
#
_cell.length_a   1.000
_cell.length_b   1.000
_cell.length_c   1.000
_cell.angle_alpha   90.00
_cell.angle_beta   90.00
_cell.angle_gamma   90.00
#
_symmetry.space_group_name_H-M   'P 1'
#
loop_
_entity.id
_entity.type
_entity.pdbx_description
1 polymer ?
#
loop_
_entity_poly.entity_id
_entity_poly.type
_entity_poly.pdbx_seq_one_letter_code
_entity_poly.pdbx_strand_id
1 'polypeptide(L)'
;MTSKMPVDDKVLVADTQTTAPTAWQRALIAVADADQVGPVVELARRAGVGEARVLHLNLRESYGGRRFPLETDAAASYAAEAAIFELRMAGMGASGQVRHAIIGKAGEAITAEAAEWGADLIILGPSRRGELASRLRGSVTLKVLQHASCPVLVASPAAKADSHDVAAEEPAAAHR
;
A
#
# COMPACT_ATOMS: atom_id res chain seq x y z
N MET A 1 -55.68 -20.28 37.15
CA MET A 1 -54.39 -20.14 37.81
C MET A 1 -53.33 -20.12 36.74
N THR A 2 -52.98 -18.92 36.28
CA THR A 2 -52.00 -18.71 35.18
C THR A 2 -50.69 -18.30 35.82
N SER A 3 -49.71 -19.20 35.84
CA SER A 3 -48.39 -18.97 36.38
C SER A 3 -47.58 -18.19 35.34
N LYS A 4 -47.29 -16.92 35.65
CA LYS A 4 -46.45 -16.03 34.88
C LYS A 4 -44.99 -16.30 35.26
N MET A 5 -44.21 -16.90 34.35
CA MET A 5 -42.76 -17.02 34.53
C MET A 5 -42.12 -15.63 34.44
N PRO A 6 -41.21 -15.27 35.36
CA PRO A 6 -40.43 -14.07 35.23
C PRO A 6 -39.38 -14.27 34.09
N VAL A 7 -39.40 -13.38 33.13
CA VAL A 7 -38.31 -13.27 32.14
C VAL A 7 -37.18 -12.50 32.83
N ASP A 8 -36.13 -13.21 33.16
CA ASP A 8 -34.92 -12.64 33.72
C ASP A 8 -34.17 -11.93 32.56
N ASP A 9 -34.38 -10.62 32.50
CA ASP A 9 -33.78 -9.74 31.48
C ASP A 9 -32.33 -9.45 31.88
N LYS A 10 -31.48 -10.47 31.78
CA LYS A 10 -30.04 -10.34 32.02
C LYS A 10 -29.42 -9.68 30.79
N VAL A 11 -29.40 -8.35 30.82
CA VAL A 11 -28.61 -7.57 29.87
C VAL A 11 -27.15 -7.96 30.07
N LEU A 12 -26.63 -8.79 29.13
CA LEU A 12 -25.20 -9.04 29.01
C LEU A 12 -24.58 -7.77 28.41
N VAL A 13 -24.16 -6.85 29.28
CA VAL A 13 -23.24 -5.80 28.90
C VAL A 13 -21.91 -6.51 28.62
N ALA A 14 -21.65 -6.81 27.38
CA ALA A 14 -20.32 -7.15 26.97
C ALA A 14 -19.45 -5.91 27.29
N ASP A 15 -18.55 -6.04 28.25
CA ASP A 15 -17.46 -5.12 28.44
C ASP A 15 -16.68 -5.11 27.14
N THR A 16 -17.04 -4.22 26.24
CA THR A 16 -16.24 -3.90 25.06
C THR A 16 -15.07 -3.08 25.57
N GLN A 17 -14.12 -3.74 26.20
CA GLN A 17 -12.77 -3.22 26.21
C GLN A 17 -12.37 -3.18 24.75
N THR A 18 -12.63 -2.04 24.12
CA THR A 18 -12.03 -1.68 22.84
C THR A 18 -10.55 -1.59 23.10
N THR A 19 -9.88 -2.75 23.03
CA THR A 19 -8.43 -2.78 22.87
C THR A 19 -8.20 -2.03 21.59
N ALA A 20 -7.63 -0.82 21.68
CA ALA A 20 -7.19 -0.09 20.50
C ALA A 20 -6.43 -1.08 19.61
N PRO A 21 -6.71 -1.12 18.29
CA PRO A 21 -6.05 -2.07 17.41
C PRO A 21 -4.55 -1.96 17.66
N THR A 22 -3.92 -3.09 17.91
CA THR A 22 -2.47 -3.14 18.13
C THR A 22 -1.83 -2.49 16.91
N ALA A 23 -1.26 -1.30 17.11
CA ALA A 23 -0.60 -0.58 16.04
C ALA A 23 0.51 -1.48 15.49
N TRP A 24 0.63 -1.56 14.16
CA TRP A 24 1.71 -2.29 13.51
C TRP A 24 3.03 -1.63 13.88
N GLN A 25 3.95 -2.41 14.44
CA GLN A 25 5.20 -1.86 14.93
C GLN A 25 6.18 -1.61 13.79
N ARG A 26 6.24 -2.53 12.80
CA ARG A 26 7.21 -2.50 11.70
C ARG A 26 6.56 -2.84 10.38
N ALA A 27 6.32 -1.86 9.55
CA ALA A 27 5.79 -2.08 8.21
C ALA A 27 6.88 -1.98 7.13
N LEU A 28 7.05 -3.05 6.33
CA LEU A 28 7.82 -2.95 5.09
C LEU A 28 6.93 -2.35 4.00
N ILE A 29 7.36 -1.25 3.42
CA ILE A 29 6.65 -0.52 2.39
C ILE A 29 7.39 -0.64 1.06
N ALA A 30 6.82 -1.37 0.10
CA ALA A 30 7.39 -1.47 -1.24
C ALA A 30 6.77 -0.43 -2.17
N VAL A 31 7.60 0.48 -2.69
CA VAL A 31 7.20 1.54 -3.63
C VAL A 31 7.84 1.33 -5.00
N ALA A 32 7.10 1.64 -6.06
CA ALA A 32 7.57 1.54 -7.42
C ALA A 32 7.92 2.91 -8.04
N ASP A 33 7.30 3.98 -7.55
CA ASP A 33 7.44 5.34 -8.07
C ASP A 33 7.22 6.39 -6.99
N ALA A 34 7.90 7.54 -7.12
CA ALA A 34 7.72 8.68 -6.25
C ALA A 34 6.29 9.26 -6.34
N ASP A 35 5.68 9.24 -7.52
CA ASP A 35 4.31 9.76 -7.75
C ASP A 35 3.22 8.97 -7.03
N GLN A 36 3.53 7.80 -6.52
CA GLN A 36 2.56 6.88 -5.92
C GLN A 36 2.75 6.72 -4.41
N VAL A 37 3.53 7.59 -3.81
CA VAL A 37 3.83 7.56 -2.37
C VAL A 37 2.61 7.95 -1.54
N GLY A 38 1.85 8.97 -1.94
CA GLY A 38 0.70 9.48 -1.19
C GLY A 38 -0.30 8.40 -0.73
N PRO A 39 -0.82 7.54 -1.63
CA PRO A 39 -1.72 6.44 -1.25
C PRO A 39 -1.12 5.47 -0.22
N VAL A 40 0.18 5.23 -0.29
CA VAL A 40 0.88 4.34 0.64
C VAL A 40 1.01 4.98 2.01
N VAL A 41 1.38 6.27 2.07
CA VAL A 41 1.48 7.05 3.31
C VAL A 41 0.14 7.10 4.02
N GLU A 42 -0.94 7.38 3.30
CA GLU A 42 -2.28 7.41 3.88
C GLU A 42 -2.71 6.04 4.40
N LEU A 43 -2.39 4.96 3.68
CA LEU A 43 -2.68 3.61 4.12
C LEU A 43 -1.88 3.24 5.37
N ALA A 44 -0.59 3.58 5.43
CA ALA A 44 0.27 3.35 6.58
C ALA A 44 -0.22 4.14 7.81
N ARG A 45 -0.62 5.40 7.61
CA ARG A 45 -1.19 6.24 8.67
C ARG A 45 -2.49 5.65 9.22
N ARG A 46 -3.41 5.21 8.36
CA ARG A 46 -4.68 4.57 8.79
C ARG A 46 -4.45 3.24 9.48
N ALA A 47 -3.44 2.50 9.07
CA ALA A 47 -3.07 1.25 9.72
C ALA A 47 -2.39 1.45 11.08
N GLY A 48 -2.02 2.68 11.45
CA GLY A 48 -1.35 2.96 12.72
C GLY A 48 0.09 2.46 12.77
N VAL A 49 0.81 2.54 11.64
CA VAL A 49 2.21 2.11 11.54
C VAL A 49 3.11 3.01 12.40
N GLY A 50 3.92 2.41 13.27
CA GLY A 50 4.89 3.12 14.11
C GLY A 50 6.22 3.35 13.41
N GLU A 51 6.82 2.30 12.85
CA GLU A 51 8.08 2.33 12.11
C GLU A 51 7.89 1.75 10.71
N ALA A 52 8.38 2.46 9.70
CA ALA A 52 8.30 2.05 8.30
C ALA A 52 9.70 1.85 7.70
N ARG A 53 9.90 0.77 6.96
CA ARG A 53 11.06 0.60 6.09
C ARG A 53 10.61 0.61 4.64
N VAL A 54 11.07 1.62 3.90
CA VAL A 54 10.83 1.73 2.45
C VAL A 54 11.78 0.81 1.71
N LEU A 55 11.24 -0.02 0.82
CA LEU A 55 11.99 -0.81 -0.14
C LEU A 55 11.64 -0.34 -1.55
N HIS A 56 12.61 0.21 -2.24
CA HIS A 56 12.51 0.44 -3.68
C HIS A 56 13.34 -0.60 -4.42
N LEU A 57 12.73 -1.30 -5.39
CA LEU A 57 13.42 -2.29 -6.20
C LEU A 57 13.80 -1.68 -7.56
N ASN A 58 15.08 -1.37 -7.75
CA ASN A 58 15.62 -1.07 -9.08
C ASN A 58 15.63 -2.37 -9.90
N LEU A 59 14.58 -2.55 -10.70
CA LEU A 59 14.37 -3.77 -11.47
C LEU A 59 15.28 -3.82 -12.68
N ARG A 60 15.77 -5.02 -12.96
CA ARG A 60 16.62 -5.30 -14.12
C ARG A 60 15.97 -6.34 -15.00
N GLU A 61 15.95 -6.06 -16.29
CA GLU A 61 15.57 -7.04 -17.29
C GLU A 61 16.81 -7.83 -17.74
N SER A 62 16.63 -9.15 -17.92
CA SER A 62 17.69 -10.02 -18.40
C SER A 62 17.42 -10.41 -19.85
N TYR A 63 18.32 -10.02 -20.74
CA TYR A 63 18.26 -10.38 -22.16
C TYR A 63 19.64 -10.80 -22.67
N GLY A 64 19.74 -11.98 -23.29
CA GLY A 64 21.00 -12.48 -23.85
C GLY A 64 22.14 -12.58 -22.83
N GLY A 65 21.86 -12.90 -21.56
CA GLY A 65 22.86 -12.97 -20.49
C GLY A 65 23.32 -11.61 -19.94
N ARG A 66 22.81 -10.50 -20.49
CA ARG A 66 23.05 -9.15 -19.99
C ARG A 66 21.86 -8.66 -19.16
N ARG A 67 22.15 -7.80 -18.18
CA ARG A 67 21.13 -7.18 -17.32
C ARG A 67 21.06 -5.69 -17.61
N PHE A 68 19.86 -5.22 -17.91
CA PHE A 68 19.57 -3.82 -18.20
C PHE A 68 18.66 -3.26 -17.08
N PRO A 69 19.07 -2.18 -16.41
CA PRO A 69 18.21 -1.55 -15.41
C PRO A 69 17.03 -0.87 -16.13
N LEU A 70 15.85 -0.91 -15.52
CA LEU A 70 14.65 -0.22 -16.01
C LEU A 70 14.64 1.27 -15.65
N GLU A 71 15.47 1.66 -14.71
CA GLU A 71 15.66 3.03 -14.26
C GLU A 71 17.10 3.26 -13.83
N THR A 72 17.50 4.51 -13.69
CA THR A 72 18.81 4.87 -13.15
C THR A 72 18.85 4.69 -11.65
N ASP A 73 20.03 4.45 -11.07
CA ASP A 73 20.19 4.37 -9.61
C ASP A 73 19.80 5.69 -8.92
N ALA A 74 19.99 6.83 -9.58
CA ALA A 74 19.56 8.13 -9.08
C ALA A 74 18.02 8.24 -8.99
N ALA A 75 17.30 7.75 -10.00
CA ALA A 75 15.84 7.73 -9.99
C ALA A 75 15.30 6.79 -8.90
N ALA A 76 15.92 5.61 -8.73
CA ALA A 76 15.59 4.67 -7.69
C ALA A 76 15.80 5.26 -6.28
N SER A 77 16.92 5.95 -6.06
CA SER A 77 17.21 6.63 -4.79
C SER A 77 16.20 7.74 -4.52
N TYR A 78 15.90 8.56 -5.52
CA TYR A 78 14.90 9.63 -5.40
C TYR A 78 13.53 9.09 -5.00
N ALA A 79 13.07 8.00 -5.61
CA ALA A 79 11.78 7.38 -5.27
C ALA A 79 11.75 6.88 -3.81
N ALA A 80 12.83 6.25 -3.35
CA ALA A 80 12.94 5.80 -1.96
C ALA A 80 12.99 6.98 -0.98
N GLU A 81 13.78 8.00 -1.25
CA GLU A 81 13.93 9.19 -0.42
C GLU A 81 12.64 9.99 -0.32
N ALA A 82 11.91 10.16 -1.43
CA ALA A 82 10.61 10.82 -1.45
C ALA A 82 9.61 10.08 -0.53
N ALA A 83 9.57 8.76 -0.61
CA ALA A 83 8.69 7.97 0.26
C ALA A 83 9.07 8.08 1.74
N ILE A 84 10.35 8.05 2.06
CA ILE A 84 10.85 8.23 3.44
C ILE A 84 10.48 9.62 3.96
N PHE A 85 10.65 10.65 3.15
CA PHE A 85 10.32 12.02 3.52
C PHE A 85 8.83 12.16 3.85
N GLU A 86 7.95 11.70 2.97
CA GLU A 86 6.49 11.76 3.17
C GLU A 86 6.03 10.99 4.41
N LEU A 87 6.59 9.81 4.67
CA LEU A 87 6.29 9.03 5.87
C LEU A 87 6.71 9.76 7.15
N ARG A 88 7.88 10.40 7.14
CA ARG A 88 8.35 11.22 8.27
C ARG A 88 7.49 12.44 8.49
N MET A 89 7.06 13.11 7.42
CA MET A 89 6.14 14.25 7.50
C MET A 89 4.77 13.84 8.04
N ALA A 90 4.36 12.59 7.83
CA ALA A 90 3.15 12.01 8.42
C ALA A 90 3.34 11.52 9.87
N GLY A 91 4.50 11.76 10.49
CA GLY A 91 4.78 11.46 11.89
C GLY A 91 5.25 10.04 12.17
N MET A 92 5.59 9.25 11.14
CA MET A 92 6.10 7.89 11.29
C MET A 92 7.65 7.87 11.34
N GLY A 93 8.21 6.93 12.11
CA GLY A 93 9.63 6.59 11.97
C GLY A 93 9.84 5.95 10.60
N ALA A 94 10.76 6.49 9.77
CA ALA A 94 10.99 5.93 8.45
C ALA A 94 12.47 5.83 8.09
N SER A 95 12.82 4.68 7.54
CA SER A 95 14.12 4.37 6.92
C SER A 95 13.88 3.70 5.58
N GLY A 96 14.91 3.43 4.80
CA GLY A 96 14.71 2.70 3.56
C GLY A 96 15.99 2.37 2.83
N GLN A 97 15.84 1.59 1.77
CA GLN A 97 16.91 1.18 0.90
C GLN A 97 16.44 0.90 -0.52
N VAL A 98 17.37 1.01 -1.45
CA VAL A 98 17.22 0.55 -2.83
C VAL A 98 17.92 -0.80 -2.96
N ARG A 99 17.22 -1.79 -3.52
CA ARG A 99 17.82 -3.08 -3.88
C ARG A 99 17.66 -3.35 -5.38
N HIS A 100 18.63 -4.01 -5.96
CA HIS A 100 18.52 -4.50 -7.32
C HIS A 100 17.83 -5.87 -7.36
N ALA A 101 16.85 -6.03 -8.24
CA ALA A 101 16.17 -7.30 -8.44
C ALA A 101 15.91 -7.56 -9.93
N ILE A 102 15.78 -8.83 -10.31
CA ILE A 102 15.30 -9.20 -11.65
C ILE A 102 13.76 -9.10 -11.64
N ILE A 103 13.14 -8.64 -12.73
CA ILE A 103 11.70 -8.43 -12.86
C ILE A 103 10.87 -9.60 -12.29
N GLY A 104 11.18 -10.83 -12.64
CA GLY A 104 10.46 -12.01 -12.16
C GLY A 104 10.69 -12.35 -10.68
N LYS A 105 11.63 -11.70 -9.99
CA LYS A 105 12.05 -11.97 -8.61
C LYS A 105 11.65 -10.89 -7.61
N ALA A 106 10.92 -9.87 -8.05
CA ALA A 106 10.55 -8.74 -7.19
C ALA A 106 9.74 -9.18 -5.95
N GLY A 107 8.75 -10.08 -6.11
CA GLY A 107 7.96 -10.58 -4.98
C GLY A 107 8.81 -11.32 -3.95
N GLU A 108 9.74 -12.15 -4.40
CA GLU A 108 10.68 -12.86 -3.52
C GLU A 108 11.60 -11.89 -2.76
N ALA A 109 12.09 -10.84 -3.44
CA ALA A 109 12.92 -9.81 -2.80
C ALA A 109 12.17 -9.04 -1.70
N ILE A 110 10.89 -8.72 -1.93
CA ILE A 110 10.04 -8.04 -0.94
C ILE A 110 9.82 -8.93 0.28
N THR A 111 9.43 -10.18 0.09
CA THR A 111 9.15 -11.10 1.20
C THR A 111 10.42 -11.46 1.99
N ALA A 112 11.56 -11.59 1.31
CA ALA A 112 12.85 -11.80 1.97
C ALA A 112 13.25 -10.60 2.84
N GLU A 113 13.12 -9.37 2.33
CA GLU A 113 13.39 -8.16 3.10
C GLU A 113 12.45 -8.03 4.31
N ALA A 114 11.17 -8.34 4.15
CA ALA A 114 10.21 -8.31 5.25
C ALA A 114 10.61 -9.27 6.37
N ALA A 115 10.99 -10.49 6.02
CA ALA A 115 11.40 -11.50 6.97
C ALA A 115 12.74 -11.12 7.65
N GLU A 116 13.73 -10.64 6.88
CA GLU A 116 15.04 -10.23 7.38
C GLU A 116 14.95 -9.07 8.39
N TRP A 117 14.07 -8.11 8.11
CA TRP A 117 13.87 -6.96 8.99
C TRP A 117 12.90 -7.23 10.15
N GLY A 118 12.17 -8.33 10.13
CA GLY A 118 11.14 -8.65 11.11
C GLY A 118 9.92 -7.77 11.00
N ALA A 119 9.46 -7.51 9.76
CA ALA A 119 8.23 -6.77 9.51
C ALA A 119 7.01 -7.56 9.99
N ASP A 120 6.08 -6.89 10.66
CA ASP A 120 4.79 -7.43 11.07
C ASP A 120 3.66 -7.06 10.10
N LEU A 121 3.97 -6.20 9.11
CA LEU A 121 3.09 -5.78 8.03
C LEU A 121 3.89 -5.53 6.75
N ILE A 122 3.33 -5.87 5.58
CA ILE A 122 3.82 -5.42 4.28
C ILE A 122 2.77 -4.50 3.67
N ILE A 123 3.20 -3.34 3.17
CA ILE A 123 2.34 -2.43 2.37
C ILE A 123 2.93 -2.34 0.97
N LEU A 124 2.12 -2.69 -0.03
CA LEU A 124 2.49 -2.57 -1.43
C LEU A 124 1.88 -1.30 -2.02
N GLY A 125 2.71 -0.51 -2.68
CA GLY A 125 2.28 0.63 -3.48
C GLY A 125 1.43 0.20 -4.68
N PRO A 126 0.65 1.13 -5.25
CA PRO A 126 -0.05 0.87 -6.49
C PRO A 126 0.96 0.57 -7.61
N SER A 127 0.62 -0.34 -8.50
CA SER A 127 1.52 -0.69 -9.60
C SER A 127 1.53 0.39 -10.69
N ARG A 128 2.69 0.55 -11.36
CA ARG A 128 2.89 1.51 -12.46
C ARG A 128 1.80 1.41 -13.52
N ARG A 129 1.39 2.56 -14.08
CA ARG A 129 0.42 2.66 -15.17
C ARG A 129 1.06 2.23 -16.48
N GLY A 130 0.35 1.41 -17.24
CA GLY A 130 0.68 1.02 -18.60
C GLY A 130 0.15 -0.37 -18.93
N GLU A 131 -0.04 -0.69 -20.20
CA GLU A 131 -0.53 -1.99 -20.64
C GLU A 131 0.41 -3.14 -20.25
N LEU A 132 1.72 -2.89 -20.19
CA LEU A 132 2.71 -3.83 -19.66
C LEU A 132 2.57 -4.03 -18.16
N ALA A 133 2.18 -2.99 -17.40
CA ALA A 133 1.94 -3.08 -15.97
C ALA A 133 0.72 -3.92 -15.63
N SER A 134 -0.25 -4.09 -16.53
CA SER A 134 -1.43 -4.95 -16.30
C SER A 134 -1.05 -6.43 -16.22
N ARG A 135 -0.05 -6.87 -16.98
CA ARG A 135 0.45 -8.25 -16.95
C ARG A 135 1.39 -8.54 -15.76
N LEU A 136 2.11 -7.51 -15.27
CA LEU A 136 3.03 -7.64 -14.13
C LEU A 136 2.33 -7.38 -12.78
N ARG A 137 1.21 -6.67 -12.80
CA ARG A 137 0.44 -6.26 -11.61
C ARG A 137 0.01 -7.44 -10.74
N GLY A 138 -0.38 -8.56 -11.38
CA GLY A 138 -0.77 -9.78 -10.68
C GLY A 138 0.42 -10.58 -10.15
N SER A 139 1.61 -10.50 -10.77
CA SER A 139 2.72 -11.39 -10.45
C SER A 139 3.46 -11.01 -9.17
N VAL A 140 3.76 -9.73 -8.94
CA VAL A 140 4.47 -9.29 -7.71
C VAL A 140 3.55 -9.36 -6.50
N THR A 141 2.37 -8.73 -6.58
CA THR A 141 1.38 -8.76 -5.50
C THR A 141 0.97 -10.18 -5.14
N LEU A 142 0.68 -11.03 -6.16
CA LEU A 142 0.31 -12.41 -5.93
C LEU A 142 1.45 -13.21 -5.27
N LYS A 143 2.68 -13.03 -5.73
CA LYS A 143 3.83 -13.69 -5.12
C LYS A 143 4.06 -13.25 -3.68
N VAL A 144 3.92 -11.95 -3.38
CA VAL A 144 4.00 -11.45 -2.00
C VAL A 144 2.90 -12.09 -1.16
N LEU A 145 1.64 -12.07 -1.62
CA LEU A 145 0.52 -12.69 -0.90
C LEU A 145 0.70 -14.18 -0.64
N GLN A 146 1.34 -14.89 -1.57
CA GLN A 146 1.59 -16.33 -1.44
C GLN A 146 2.73 -16.67 -0.47
N HIS A 147 3.70 -15.78 -0.29
CA HIS A 147 4.94 -16.08 0.41
C HIS A 147 5.21 -15.18 1.63
N ALA A 148 4.39 -14.17 1.87
CA ALA A 148 4.54 -13.30 3.03
C ALA A 148 4.26 -14.07 4.32
N SER A 149 5.09 -13.86 5.33
CA SER A 149 4.93 -14.39 6.69
C SER A 149 4.08 -13.49 7.59
N CYS A 150 3.65 -12.32 7.10
CA CYS A 150 2.85 -11.34 7.80
C CYS A 150 1.73 -10.81 6.89
N PRO A 151 0.72 -10.12 7.44
CA PRO A 151 -0.34 -9.48 6.65
C PRO A 151 0.19 -8.53 5.58
N VAL A 152 -0.58 -8.43 4.48
CA VAL A 152 -0.24 -7.59 3.33
C VAL A 152 -1.39 -6.65 3.03
N LEU A 153 -1.11 -5.35 2.99
CA LEU A 153 -2.03 -4.32 2.50
C LEU A 153 -1.58 -3.84 1.13
N VAL A 154 -2.53 -3.55 0.26
CA VAL A 154 -2.26 -3.02 -1.08
C VAL A 154 -2.92 -1.65 -1.20
N ALA A 155 -2.12 -0.62 -1.45
CA ALA A 155 -2.64 0.71 -1.69
C ALA A 155 -3.31 0.78 -3.07
N SER A 156 -4.54 1.29 -3.11
CA SER A 156 -5.19 1.63 -4.37
C SER A 156 -4.62 2.93 -4.92
N PRO A 157 -4.52 3.10 -6.25
CA PRO A 157 -4.25 4.41 -6.83
C PRO A 157 -5.27 5.42 -6.30
N ALA A 158 -4.84 6.66 -6.06
CA ALA A 158 -5.79 7.73 -5.75
C ALA A 158 -6.89 7.75 -6.84
N ALA A 159 -8.15 7.73 -6.42
CA ALA A 159 -9.25 7.93 -7.35
C ALA A 159 -8.99 9.23 -8.10
N LYS A 160 -8.93 9.19 -9.42
CA LYS A 160 -9.00 10.44 -10.19
C LYS A 160 -10.32 11.08 -9.78
N ALA A 161 -10.26 12.29 -9.25
CA ALA A 161 -11.47 13.10 -9.14
C ALA A 161 -12.07 13.15 -10.55
N ASP A 162 -13.16 12.45 -10.75
CA ASP A 162 -13.98 12.63 -11.95
C ASP A 162 -14.39 14.10 -11.91
N SER A 163 -13.70 14.92 -12.72
CA SER A 163 -14.22 16.21 -13.12
C SER A 163 -15.49 15.91 -13.93
N HIS A 164 -16.59 15.70 -13.22
CA HIS A 164 -17.90 15.85 -13.80
C HIS A 164 -17.98 17.32 -14.19
N ASP A 165 -17.65 17.56 -15.44
CA ASP A 165 -18.00 18.76 -16.16
C ASP A 165 -19.52 18.82 -16.10
N VAL A 166 -20.03 19.59 -15.14
CA VAL A 166 -21.42 19.99 -15.13
C VAL A 166 -21.53 20.91 -16.33
N ALA A 167 -21.82 20.31 -17.49
CA ALA A 167 -22.28 21.07 -18.65
C ALA A 167 -23.45 21.93 -18.17
N ALA A 168 -23.18 23.21 -18.00
CA ALA A 168 -24.20 24.20 -17.74
C ALA A 168 -25.19 24.14 -18.93
N GLU A 169 -26.34 23.61 -18.66
CA GLU A 169 -27.48 23.62 -19.56
C GLU A 169 -27.90 25.07 -19.73
N GLU A 170 -27.52 25.66 -20.86
CA GLU A 170 -27.87 27.02 -21.27
C GLU A 170 -29.39 27.06 -21.46
N PRO A 171 -30.17 27.94 -20.79
CA PRO A 171 -31.58 27.99 -20.99
C PRO A 171 -31.89 28.56 -22.40
N ALA A 172 -32.55 27.76 -23.22
CA ALA A 172 -33.03 28.13 -24.52
C ALA A 172 -33.92 29.40 -24.42
N ALA A 173 -33.40 30.50 -24.94
CA ALA A 173 -34.15 31.75 -25.09
C ALA A 173 -35.31 31.54 -26.06
N ALA A 174 -36.51 31.66 -25.53
CA ALA A 174 -37.73 31.70 -26.34
C ALA A 174 -37.76 32.97 -27.18
N HIS A 175 -37.73 32.83 -28.49
CA HIS A 175 -38.11 33.91 -29.41
C HIS A 175 -39.60 33.79 -29.78
N ARG A 176 -40.27 34.90 -29.50
CA ARG A 176 -41.58 35.21 -30.07
C ARG A 176 -41.44 35.74 -31.51
#